data_ab3d3211b3f5565ab18b233bbb00fdd1
#
_entry.id   ab3d3211b3f5565ab18b233bbb00fdd1
#
_cell.length_a   1.000
_cell.length_b   1.000
_cell.length_c   1.000
_cell.angle_alpha   90.00
_cell.angle_beta   90.00
_cell.angle_gamma   90.00
#
_symmetry.space_group_name_H-M   'P 1'
#
loop_
_entity.id
_entity.type
_entity.pdbx_description
1 polymer ?
#
loop_
_entity_poly.entity_id
_entity_poly.type
_entity_poly.pdbx_seq_one_letter_code
_entity_poly.pdbx_strand_id
1 'polypeptide(L)'
;MEIIEGNLIDIENREFYPCAISIFEGKIMNIERNSNSYDQYISPGFIDAHVHVESSMLMPVEFSKLVIPNGTVGVIADPHEIANVLGVEGVELMINNGEKAPLKFFWGIPSCVPATPFDKPGSILSIKDTD
;
A
#
# COMPACT_ATOMS: atom_id res chain seq x y z
N MET A 1 -4.45 -25.05 10.27
CA MET A 1 -3.63 -25.05 9.04
C MET A 1 -4.58 -24.86 7.88
N GLU A 2 -4.36 -23.88 7.07
CA GLU A 2 -5.14 -23.56 5.86
C GLU A 2 -4.34 -23.99 4.64
N ILE A 3 -5.03 -24.44 3.58
CA ILE A 3 -4.40 -24.81 2.30
C ILE A 3 -5.08 -24.01 1.20
N ILE A 4 -4.28 -23.33 0.40
CA ILE A 4 -4.74 -22.61 -0.80
C ILE A 4 -4.11 -23.30 -2.01
N GLU A 5 -4.93 -23.61 -3.00
CA GLU A 5 -4.49 -24.27 -4.22
C GLU A 5 -4.74 -23.40 -5.45
N GLY A 6 -3.84 -23.43 -6.42
CA GLY A 6 -3.94 -22.65 -7.66
C GLY A 6 -2.63 -22.62 -8.44
N ASN A 7 -2.61 -21.83 -9.51
CA ASN A 7 -1.41 -21.58 -10.28
C ASN A 7 -0.65 -20.42 -9.62
N LEU A 8 0.47 -20.70 -8.95
CA LEU A 8 1.31 -19.66 -8.35
C LEU A 8 2.05 -18.88 -9.43
N ILE A 9 1.96 -17.55 -9.34
CA ILE A 9 2.79 -16.63 -10.12
C ILE A 9 4.07 -16.39 -9.32
N ASP A 10 5.15 -17.07 -9.72
CA ASP A 10 6.47 -16.94 -9.11
C ASP A 10 7.21 -15.77 -9.79
N ILE A 11 7.21 -14.61 -9.14
CA ILE A 11 7.79 -13.38 -9.69
C ILE A 11 9.31 -13.47 -9.74
N GLU A 12 9.94 -14.12 -8.75
CA GLU A 12 11.40 -14.23 -8.68
C GLU A 12 11.95 -15.09 -9.82
N ASN A 13 11.33 -16.25 -10.06
CA ASN A 13 11.74 -17.18 -11.10
C ASN A 13 11.09 -16.89 -12.46
N ARG A 14 10.15 -15.94 -12.53
CA ARG A 14 9.42 -15.55 -13.73
C ARG A 14 8.69 -16.71 -14.40
N GLU A 15 8.08 -17.55 -13.60
CA GLU A 15 7.30 -18.70 -14.03
C GLU A 15 5.95 -18.76 -13.31
N PHE A 16 5.06 -19.60 -13.77
CA PHE A 16 3.87 -19.98 -13.02
C PHE A 16 3.71 -21.49 -13.05
N TYR A 17 3.19 -22.05 -11.95
CA TYR A 17 3.01 -23.48 -11.82
C TYR A 17 1.88 -23.80 -10.85
N PRO A 18 1.20 -24.95 -11.02
CA PRO A 18 0.18 -25.41 -10.08
C PRO A 18 0.82 -25.84 -8.76
N CYS A 19 0.22 -25.42 -7.66
CA CYS A 19 0.74 -25.74 -6.32
C CYS A 19 -0.37 -25.75 -5.26
N ALA A 20 0.01 -26.28 -4.08
CA ALA A 20 -0.70 -26.14 -2.82
C ALA A 20 0.18 -25.36 -1.85
N ILE A 21 -0.37 -24.30 -1.26
CA ILE A 21 0.30 -23.45 -0.29
C ILE A 21 -0.30 -23.74 1.09
N SER A 22 0.53 -24.19 2.03
CA SER A 22 0.13 -24.43 3.41
C SER A 22 0.38 -23.19 4.26
N ILE A 23 -0.64 -22.73 4.99
CA ILE A 23 -0.58 -21.56 5.84
C ILE A 23 -0.90 -21.94 7.28
N PHE A 24 -0.09 -21.45 8.20
CA PHE A 24 -0.31 -21.60 9.64
C PHE A 24 0.00 -20.29 10.35
N GLU A 25 -0.95 -19.81 11.17
CA GLU A 25 -0.84 -18.54 11.89
C GLU A 25 -0.47 -17.34 10.99
N GLY A 26 -1.08 -17.26 9.79
CA GLY A 26 -0.86 -16.18 8.84
C GLY A 26 0.50 -16.21 8.12
N LYS A 27 1.25 -17.33 8.23
CA LYS A 27 2.54 -17.50 7.55
C LYS A 27 2.51 -18.66 6.58
N ILE A 28 3.13 -18.48 5.42
CA ILE A 28 3.36 -19.56 4.45
C ILE A 28 4.39 -20.51 5.05
N MET A 29 3.98 -21.77 5.24
CA MET A 29 4.82 -22.83 5.80
C MET A 29 5.49 -23.67 4.71
N ASN A 30 4.75 -23.90 3.61
CA ASN A 30 5.23 -24.71 2.49
C ASN A 30 4.52 -24.32 1.20
N ILE A 31 5.22 -24.48 0.10
CA ILE A 31 4.67 -24.37 -1.27
C ILE A 31 5.05 -25.66 -1.97
N GLU A 32 4.07 -26.49 -2.26
CA GLU A 32 4.26 -27.80 -2.89
C GLU A 32 3.74 -27.75 -4.32
N ARG A 33 4.64 -27.92 -5.30
CA ARG A 33 4.28 -28.05 -6.71
C ARG A 33 3.52 -29.36 -6.91
N ASN A 34 2.50 -29.32 -7.76
CA ASN A 34 1.75 -30.51 -8.16
C ASN A 34 1.47 -30.49 -9.68
N SER A 35 0.69 -31.45 -10.15
CA SER A 35 0.31 -31.57 -11.56
C SER A 35 -1.20 -31.36 -11.78
N ASN A 36 -1.90 -30.77 -10.80
CA ASN A 36 -3.32 -30.47 -10.90
C ASN A 36 -3.56 -29.33 -11.90
N SER A 37 -4.79 -29.21 -12.36
CA SER A 37 -5.22 -28.11 -13.22
C SER A 37 -6.13 -27.20 -12.44
N TYR A 38 -5.81 -25.90 -12.44
CA TYR A 38 -6.56 -24.86 -11.74
C TYR A 38 -6.92 -23.73 -12.70
N ASP A 39 -8.12 -23.18 -12.57
CA ASP A 39 -8.56 -22.00 -13.32
C ASP A 39 -8.14 -20.69 -12.67
N GLN A 40 -7.72 -20.74 -11.39
CA GLN A 40 -7.34 -19.58 -10.60
C GLN A 40 -5.84 -19.45 -10.44
N TYR A 41 -5.41 -18.20 -10.29
CA TYR A 41 -4.02 -17.86 -10.04
C TYR A 41 -3.84 -17.35 -8.61
N ILE A 42 -2.68 -17.62 -8.04
CA ILE A 42 -2.23 -17.11 -6.76
C ILE A 42 -1.06 -16.17 -7.03
N SER A 43 -1.14 -14.94 -6.55
CA SER A 43 -0.04 -13.97 -6.66
C SER A 43 0.22 -13.31 -5.30
N PRO A 44 1.42 -12.76 -5.07
CA PRO A 44 1.61 -11.78 -4.02
C PRO A 44 0.62 -10.63 -4.19
N GLY A 45 0.21 -10.01 -3.08
CA GLY A 45 -0.63 -8.83 -3.13
C GLY A 45 0.10 -7.66 -3.80
N PHE A 46 -0.65 -6.76 -4.42
CA PHE A 46 -0.10 -5.61 -5.12
C PHE A 46 0.38 -4.52 -4.15
N ILE A 47 1.49 -3.88 -4.51
CA ILE A 47 1.96 -2.68 -3.85
C ILE A 47 1.81 -1.53 -4.84
N ASP A 48 1.03 -0.51 -4.47
CA ASP A 48 0.97 0.73 -5.23
C ASP A 48 2.22 1.56 -4.89
N ALA A 49 3.06 1.79 -5.89
CA ALA A 49 4.36 2.42 -5.70
C ALA A 49 4.29 3.95 -5.56
N HIS A 50 3.13 4.56 -5.81
CA HIS A 50 2.94 6.00 -5.62
C HIS A 50 1.46 6.35 -5.64
N VAL A 51 0.95 6.87 -4.51
CA VAL A 51 -0.45 7.29 -4.40
C VAL A 51 -0.57 8.53 -3.51
N HIS A 52 -1.51 9.39 -3.88
CA HIS A 52 -1.98 10.49 -3.03
C HIS A 52 -3.36 10.08 -2.48
N VAL A 53 -3.37 9.59 -1.24
CA VAL A 53 -4.59 9.09 -0.61
C VAL A 53 -5.65 10.17 -0.52
N GLU A 54 -5.27 11.39 -0.21
CA GLU A 54 -6.13 12.55 -0.10
C GLU A 54 -6.83 12.92 -1.42
N SER A 55 -6.23 12.62 -2.58
CA SER A 55 -6.87 12.79 -3.90
C SER A 55 -8.12 11.93 -4.07
N SER A 56 -8.22 10.84 -3.32
CA SER A 56 -9.44 10.01 -3.27
C SER A 56 -10.55 10.63 -2.42
N MET A 57 -10.28 11.73 -1.72
CA MET A 57 -11.15 12.36 -0.70
C MET A 57 -11.45 11.44 0.49
N LEU A 58 -10.63 10.45 0.74
CA LEU A 58 -10.79 9.50 1.83
C LEU A 58 -9.63 9.61 2.82
N MET A 59 -9.92 9.26 4.06
CA MET A 59 -8.88 9.00 5.06
C MET A 59 -8.26 7.62 4.83
N PRO A 60 -7.00 7.38 5.25
CA PRO A 60 -6.30 6.11 5.04
C PRO A 60 -7.08 4.85 5.44
N VAL A 61 -7.80 4.86 6.56
CA VAL A 61 -8.64 3.73 6.98
C VAL A 61 -9.75 3.44 5.96
N GLU A 62 -10.43 4.47 5.46
CA GLU A 62 -11.50 4.28 4.48
C GLU A 62 -10.96 3.92 3.10
N PHE A 63 -9.83 4.52 2.70
CA PHE A 63 -9.11 4.16 1.49
C PHE A 63 -8.72 2.68 1.49
N SER A 64 -8.23 2.17 2.63
CA SER A 64 -7.83 0.77 2.76
C SER A 64 -8.98 -0.21 2.49
N LYS A 65 -10.20 0.13 2.91
CA LYS A 65 -11.40 -0.68 2.66
C LYS A 65 -11.76 -0.80 1.19
N LEU A 66 -11.37 0.21 0.40
CA LEU A 66 -11.58 0.22 -1.05
C LEU A 66 -10.54 -0.62 -1.79
N VAL A 67 -9.26 -0.50 -1.43
CA VAL A 67 -8.18 -1.06 -2.24
C VAL A 67 -7.83 -2.50 -1.88
N ILE A 68 -7.97 -2.91 -0.61
CA ILE A 68 -7.67 -4.28 -0.17
C ILE A 68 -8.52 -5.33 -0.90
N PRO A 69 -9.83 -5.18 -1.08
CA PRO A 69 -10.63 -6.14 -1.83
C PRO A 69 -10.21 -6.27 -3.30
N ASN A 70 -9.47 -5.30 -3.83
CA ASN A 70 -8.91 -5.31 -5.18
C ASN A 70 -7.47 -5.84 -5.24
N GLY A 71 -6.95 -6.37 -4.12
CA GLY A 71 -5.66 -7.04 -4.05
C GLY A 71 -4.47 -6.16 -3.65
N THR A 72 -4.68 -4.89 -3.31
CA THR A 72 -3.62 -4.00 -2.81
C THR A 72 -3.34 -4.29 -1.34
N VAL A 73 -2.09 -4.60 -1.00
CA VAL A 73 -1.66 -4.93 0.36
C VAL A 73 -0.74 -3.89 0.98
N GLY A 74 -0.24 -2.97 0.18
CA GLY A 74 0.61 -1.88 0.62
C GLY A 74 0.63 -0.73 -0.38
N VAL A 75 0.94 0.46 0.10
CA VAL A 75 1.04 1.67 -0.74
C VAL A 75 2.21 2.54 -0.29
N ILE A 76 2.87 3.19 -1.24
CA ILE A 76 3.79 4.29 -0.98
C ILE A 76 2.99 5.57 -1.16
N ALA A 77 2.63 6.20 -0.05
CA ALA A 77 1.77 7.38 -0.01
C ALA A 77 2.61 8.66 0.12
N ASP A 78 2.33 9.63 -0.74
CA ASP A 78 2.89 10.97 -0.65
C ASP A 78 1.78 11.94 -0.20
N PRO A 79 1.80 12.41 1.07
CA PRO A 79 0.74 13.24 1.64
C PRO A 79 0.94 14.73 1.36
N HIS A 80 1.46 15.12 0.19
CA HIS A 80 1.78 16.52 -0.07
C HIS A 80 0.54 17.40 -0.27
N GLU A 81 -0.59 16.85 -0.71
CA GLU A 81 -1.82 17.62 -0.91
C GLU A 81 -2.38 18.10 0.44
N ILE A 82 -2.46 17.20 1.43
CA ILE A 82 -2.87 17.61 2.77
C ILE A 82 -1.83 18.52 3.43
N ALA A 83 -0.55 18.29 3.15
CA ALA A 83 0.53 19.14 3.63
C ALA A 83 0.42 20.58 3.09
N ASN A 84 0.00 20.77 1.85
CA ASN A 84 -0.28 22.10 1.28
C ASN A 84 -1.43 22.82 2.00
N VAL A 85 -2.32 22.12 2.68
CA VAL A 85 -3.48 22.69 3.37
C VAL A 85 -3.18 22.89 4.87
N LEU A 86 -2.67 21.86 5.54
CA LEU A 86 -2.53 21.78 6.99
C LEU A 86 -1.08 21.64 7.47
N GLY A 87 -0.10 21.62 6.58
CA GLY A 87 1.30 21.48 6.96
C GLY A 87 1.60 20.13 7.61
N VAL A 88 2.51 20.16 8.60
CA VAL A 88 2.93 18.97 9.36
C VAL A 88 1.74 18.29 10.03
N GLU A 89 0.82 19.07 10.61
CA GLU A 89 -0.37 18.53 11.29
C GLU A 89 -1.23 17.68 10.35
N GLY A 90 -1.32 18.07 9.07
CA GLY A 90 -2.02 17.29 8.05
C GLY A 90 -1.33 15.96 7.75
N VAL A 91 -0.01 15.97 7.65
CA VAL A 91 0.80 14.74 7.44
C VAL A 91 0.64 13.81 8.64
N GLU A 92 0.79 14.32 9.87
CA GLU A 92 0.60 13.54 11.09
C GLU A 92 -0.81 12.95 11.20
N LEU A 93 -1.83 13.70 10.80
CA LEU A 93 -3.21 13.22 10.75
C LEU A 93 -3.34 11.99 9.84
N MET A 94 -2.73 12.04 8.66
CA MET A 94 -2.76 10.92 7.71
C MET A 94 -1.99 9.71 8.25
N ILE A 95 -0.80 9.91 8.81
CA ILE A 95 0.01 8.85 9.42
C ILE A 95 -0.76 8.18 10.55
N ASN A 96 -1.22 8.96 11.54
CA ASN A 96 -1.96 8.45 12.71
C ASN A 96 -3.26 7.71 12.34
N ASN A 97 -3.89 8.12 11.23
CA ASN A 97 -5.06 7.40 10.72
C ASN A 97 -4.64 6.12 10.01
N GLY A 98 -3.56 6.15 9.22
CA GLY A 98 -3.03 5.01 8.50
C GLY A 98 -2.56 3.87 9.40
N GLU A 99 -2.03 4.19 10.60
CA GLU A 99 -1.63 3.18 11.59
C GLU A 99 -2.80 2.27 12.05
N LYS A 100 -4.03 2.75 11.92
CA LYS A 100 -5.24 2.00 12.28
C LYS A 100 -5.80 1.18 11.13
N ALA A 101 -5.23 1.33 9.94
CA ALA A 101 -5.69 0.64 8.75
C ALA A 101 -5.06 -0.76 8.62
N PRO A 102 -5.78 -1.74 8.04
CA PRO A 102 -5.19 -3.04 7.73
C PRO A 102 -4.23 -3.02 6.54
N LEU A 103 -4.22 -1.94 5.74
CA LEU A 103 -3.29 -1.70 4.64
C LEU A 103 -1.95 -1.21 5.19
N LYS A 104 -0.84 -1.64 4.59
CA LYS A 104 0.47 -1.09 4.92
C LYS A 104 0.70 0.22 4.20
N PHE A 105 0.95 1.29 4.95
CA PHE A 105 1.34 2.59 4.42
C PHE A 105 2.84 2.80 4.62
N PHE A 106 3.52 3.17 3.55
CA PHE A 106 4.89 3.68 3.54
C PHE A 106 4.80 5.16 3.16
N TRP A 107 5.09 6.03 4.10
CA TRP A 107 4.91 7.46 3.91
C TRP A 107 6.16 8.09 3.30
N GLY A 108 5.97 8.78 2.19
CA GLY A 108 6.96 9.67 1.62
C GLY A 108 6.99 11.01 2.35
N ILE A 109 8.14 11.66 2.36
CA ILE A 109 8.27 13.03 2.84
C ILE A 109 7.81 13.98 1.71
N PRO A 110 6.81 14.84 1.93
CA PRO A 110 6.36 15.79 0.93
C PRO A 110 7.47 16.78 0.58
N SER A 111 7.96 16.72 -0.65
CA SER A 111 9.09 17.56 -1.11
C SER A 111 8.66 18.86 -1.79
N CYS A 112 7.37 19.03 -2.09
CA CYS A 112 6.84 20.12 -2.91
C CYS A 112 5.71 20.86 -2.18
N VAL A 113 6.02 21.50 -1.05
CA VAL A 113 5.02 22.24 -0.25
C VAL A 113 5.55 23.63 0.08
N PRO A 114 5.32 24.64 -0.79
CA PRO A 114 4.58 24.59 -2.06
C PRO A 114 5.40 24.01 -3.23
N ALA A 115 4.75 23.60 -4.30
CA ALA A 115 5.39 23.12 -5.50
C ALA A 115 6.18 24.22 -6.25
N THR A 116 5.69 25.46 -6.20
CA THR A 116 6.33 26.62 -6.80
C THR A 116 6.25 27.84 -5.88
N PRO A 117 7.14 28.85 -6.06
CA PRO A 117 7.08 30.08 -5.27
C PRO A 117 5.88 30.97 -5.62
N PHE A 118 5.12 30.63 -6.64
CA PHE A 118 3.92 31.36 -7.06
C PHE A 118 2.64 30.81 -6.44
N ASP A 119 2.71 29.60 -5.87
CA ASP A 119 1.58 28.97 -5.21
C ASP A 119 1.27 29.68 -3.89
N LYS A 120 0.00 29.64 -3.52
CA LYS A 120 -0.50 30.18 -2.25
C LYS A 120 -1.08 29.03 -1.41
N PRO A 121 -0.25 28.16 -0.87
CA PRO A 121 -0.72 27.06 -0.04
C PRO A 121 -1.27 27.57 1.30
N GLY A 122 -2.03 26.74 1.99
CA GLY A 122 -2.45 26.96 3.35
C GLY A 122 -1.30 26.83 4.34
N SER A 123 -0.27 26.07 3.97
CA SER A 123 0.94 25.86 4.77
C SER A 123 2.18 25.70 3.89
N ILE A 124 3.36 25.84 4.49
CA ILE A 124 4.67 25.66 3.85
C ILE A 124 5.47 24.71 4.71
N LEU A 125 6.07 23.69 4.09
CA LEU A 125 7.04 22.82 4.74
C LEU A 125 8.47 23.31 4.47
N SER A 126 9.30 23.27 5.47
CA SER A 126 10.75 23.52 5.39
C SER A 126 11.53 22.22 5.63
N ILE A 127 12.81 22.20 5.30
CA ILE A 127 13.69 21.05 5.59
C ILE A 127 13.69 20.68 7.08
N LYS A 128 13.42 21.62 7.97
CA LYS A 128 13.36 21.36 9.42
C LYS A 128 12.11 20.61 9.86
N ASP A 129 11.10 20.60 9.02
CA ASP A 129 9.82 19.94 9.29
C ASP A 129 9.83 18.45 8.80
N THR A 130 10.95 18.03 8.18
CA THR A 130 11.13 16.70 7.61
C THR A 130 12.09 15.80 8.42
N ASP A 131 12.60 16.30 9.52
CA ASP A 131 13.40 15.57 10.50
C ASP A 131 12.46 14.98 11.59
#